data_a8a2a58f73695876f9b3732095e55a85
#
_entry.id   a8a2a58f73695876f9b3732095e55a85
#
_cell.length_a   1.000
_cell.length_b   1.000
_cell.length_c   1.000
_cell.angle_alpha   90.00
_cell.angle_beta   90.00
_cell.angle_gamma   90.00
#
_symmetry.space_group_name_H-M   'P 1'
#
loop_
_entity.id
_entity.type
_entity.pdbx_description
1 polymer ?
#
loop_
_entity_poly.entity_id
_entity_poly.type
_entity_poly.pdbx_seq_one_letter_code
_entity_poly.pdbx_strand_id
1 'polypeptide(L)'
;MKPVELPGWVTEAIAPPRPLDTGGELLWEAGATLAEGPLWEEKTGSLLLVDIPAGKVHRLQPDAPSVSSLEVGAPVSSVIPRAAGGLVVTMIDTLVSVDDDGKSRTDLARFEGAGDRMNDAKCDPKGRLYAGSMSTSGGFTGSLYRVDANLEVVALVSEVGISNGLAWSSDRLSMYYIDTPLGTVDRFSYDPGTGDISDRTVVVRIDPGFGAPDGMCVDTEDHLWVAIWGGGVVLRYDPAGVLVGELEVPAPRVTSCCFGGDDYDELYVTTAREGMSDGELDRFPLSGSVFRFSAGVVGTPPVAFVG
;
A
#
# COMPACT_ATOMS: atom_id res chain seq x y z
N MET A 1 -8.46 12.03 -16.03
CA MET A 1 -7.15 11.37 -16.13
C MET A 1 -7.20 10.37 -17.27
N LYS A 2 -6.16 10.22 -18.08
CA LYS A 2 -6.07 9.04 -18.96
C LYS A 2 -5.71 7.85 -18.07
N PRO A 3 -6.30 6.67 -18.29
CA PRO A 3 -5.90 5.47 -17.56
C PRO A 3 -4.40 5.21 -17.79
N VAL A 4 -3.72 4.77 -16.73
CA VAL A 4 -2.34 4.28 -16.82
C VAL A 4 -2.33 3.12 -17.79
N GLU A 5 -1.60 3.22 -18.91
CA GLU A 5 -1.33 2.05 -19.73
C GLU A 5 -0.30 1.19 -19.01
N LEU A 6 -0.80 0.28 -18.18
CA LEU A 6 0.03 -0.76 -17.59
C LEU A 6 0.50 -1.70 -18.70
N PRO A 7 1.69 -2.33 -18.58
CA PRO A 7 2.12 -3.37 -19.53
C PRO A 7 0.99 -4.39 -19.75
N GLY A 8 0.83 -4.89 -20.98
CA GLY A 8 -0.30 -5.77 -21.34
C GLY A 8 -0.51 -6.97 -20.43
N TRP A 9 0.57 -7.51 -19.82
CA TRP A 9 0.48 -8.58 -18.86
C TRP A 9 -0.17 -8.18 -17.50
N VAL A 10 -0.22 -6.89 -17.19
CA VAL A 10 -0.91 -6.35 -16.00
C VAL A 10 -2.41 -6.24 -16.22
N THR A 11 -2.84 -6.05 -17.49
CA THR A 11 -4.25 -5.79 -17.85
C THR A 11 -5.01 -7.05 -18.26
N GLU A 12 -4.34 -8.13 -18.65
CA GLU A 12 -4.96 -9.32 -19.24
C GLU A 12 -5.26 -10.45 -18.25
N ALA A 13 -4.61 -10.47 -17.09
CA ALA A 13 -4.83 -11.51 -16.07
C ALA A 13 -6.03 -11.14 -15.20
N ILE A 14 -7.22 -11.65 -15.52
CA ILE A 14 -8.37 -11.63 -14.62
C ILE A 14 -8.55 -13.03 -14.05
N ALA A 15 -8.21 -13.21 -12.78
CA ALA A 15 -8.48 -14.45 -12.07
C ALA A 15 -9.98 -14.83 -12.15
N PRO A 16 -10.33 -16.11 -12.12
CA PRO A 16 -11.75 -16.52 -12.02
C PRO A 16 -12.37 -16.01 -10.72
N PRO A 17 -13.70 -15.77 -10.67
CA PRO A 17 -14.39 -15.43 -9.41
C PRO A 17 -14.12 -16.48 -8.36
N ARG A 18 -13.75 -16.04 -7.16
CA ARG A 18 -13.44 -16.92 -6.02
C ARG A 18 -14.46 -16.69 -4.90
N PRO A 19 -14.94 -17.73 -4.22
CA PRO A 19 -15.89 -17.59 -3.13
C PRO A 19 -15.24 -17.01 -1.88
N LEU A 20 -16.04 -16.40 -0.99
CA LEU A 20 -15.60 -15.89 0.32
C LEU A 20 -15.25 -16.99 1.35
N ASP A 21 -15.47 -18.26 1.04
CA ASP A 21 -15.24 -19.40 1.93
C ASP A 21 -13.76 -19.75 2.18
N THR A 22 -12.84 -18.90 1.71
CA THR A 22 -11.39 -18.98 1.96
C THR A 22 -10.98 -18.51 3.36
N GLY A 23 -11.95 -18.29 4.28
CA GLY A 23 -11.69 -17.81 5.64
C GLY A 23 -11.63 -16.29 5.77
N GLY A 24 -11.98 -15.55 4.71
CA GLY A 24 -12.05 -14.08 4.72
C GLY A 24 -13.44 -13.55 5.08
N GLU A 25 -13.48 -12.41 5.75
CA GLU A 25 -14.67 -11.64 6.07
C GLU A 25 -14.73 -10.38 5.20
N LEU A 26 -15.90 -10.09 4.61
CA LEU A 26 -16.16 -8.78 4.01
C LEU A 26 -16.36 -7.77 5.15
N LEU A 27 -15.34 -6.93 5.36
CA LEU A 27 -15.36 -5.97 6.45
C LEU A 27 -16.13 -4.70 6.08
N TRP A 28 -15.98 -4.25 4.83
CA TRP A 28 -16.65 -3.05 4.34
C TRP A 28 -16.84 -3.09 2.83
N GLU A 29 -18.12 -3.06 2.39
CA GLU A 29 -18.48 -2.90 0.99
C GLU A 29 -18.38 -1.41 0.60
N ALA A 30 -17.15 -0.93 0.40
CA ALA A 30 -16.86 0.48 0.16
C ALA A 30 -17.30 0.94 -1.24
N GLY A 31 -17.19 0.06 -2.22
CA GLY A 31 -17.33 0.41 -3.63
C GLY A 31 -16.30 1.44 -4.09
N ALA A 32 -15.14 1.46 -3.44
CA ALA A 32 -14.08 2.42 -3.71
C ALA A 32 -13.55 2.27 -5.15
N THR A 33 -13.21 3.39 -5.76
CA THR A 33 -12.57 3.37 -7.07
C THR A 33 -11.18 2.75 -6.95
N LEU A 34 -10.40 3.19 -5.97
CA LEU A 34 -9.06 2.67 -5.71
C LEU A 34 -8.79 2.78 -4.21
N ALA A 35 -9.26 1.75 -3.46
CA ALA A 35 -8.93 1.66 -2.04
C ALA A 35 -7.46 1.25 -1.90
N GLU A 36 -6.68 2.01 -1.12
CA GLU A 36 -5.23 1.86 -1.02
C GLU A 36 -4.66 2.23 0.34
N GLY A 37 -3.38 1.87 0.54
CA GLY A 37 -2.58 2.24 1.69
C GLY A 37 -3.21 1.87 3.03
N PRO A 38 -3.72 0.62 3.22
CA PRO A 38 -4.28 0.21 4.50
C PRO A 38 -3.19 0.26 5.57
N LEU A 39 -3.55 0.84 6.73
CA LEU A 39 -2.64 0.96 7.86
C LEU A 39 -3.43 0.86 9.17
N TRP A 40 -2.98 0.00 10.07
CA TRP A 40 -3.57 -0.12 11.40
C TRP A 40 -3.13 1.02 12.31
N GLU A 41 -4.07 1.77 12.85
CA GLU A 41 -3.81 2.79 13.86
C GLU A 41 -4.10 2.24 15.26
N GLU A 42 -3.05 1.80 15.95
CA GLU A 42 -3.13 1.19 17.28
C GLU A 42 -3.86 2.09 18.30
N LYS A 43 -3.56 3.40 18.28
CA LYS A 43 -4.14 4.37 19.22
C LYS A 43 -5.67 4.37 19.24
N THR A 44 -6.29 4.12 18.11
CA THR A 44 -7.75 4.15 17.95
C THR A 44 -8.36 2.78 17.69
N GLY A 45 -7.53 1.72 17.54
CA GLY A 45 -7.98 0.39 17.15
C GLY A 45 -8.71 0.41 15.81
N SER A 46 -8.20 1.15 14.82
CA SER A 46 -8.88 1.35 13.54
C SER A 46 -7.97 1.14 12.35
N LEU A 47 -8.57 0.73 11.23
CA LEU A 47 -7.94 0.67 9.94
C LEU A 47 -8.08 2.01 9.22
N LEU A 48 -6.96 2.63 8.84
CA LEU A 48 -6.89 3.76 7.93
C LEU A 48 -6.69 3.27 6.52
N LEU A 49 -7.28 3.93 5.53
CA LEU A 49 -7.03 3.72 4.11
C LEU A 49 -7.45 4.95 3.30
N VAL A 50 -7.08 5.00 2.05
CA VAL A 50 -7.48 6.06 1.11
C VAL A 50 -8.35 5.51 -0.03
N ASP A 51 -9.24 6.33 -0.60
CA ASP A 51 -9.74 6.15 -1.97
C ASP A 51 -9.09 7.25 -2.82
N ILE A 52 -8.05 6.86 -3.56
CA ILE A 52 -7.12 7.79 -4.21
C ILE A 52 -7.86 8.80 -5.10
N PRO A 53 -8.64 8.38 -6.12
CA PRO A 53 -9.32 9.34 -7.00
C PRO A 53 -10.49 10.07 -6.34
N ALA A 54 -11.09 9.49 -5.30
CA ALA A 54 -12.15 10.15 -4.55
C ALA A 54 -11.63 11.25 -3.62
N GLY A 55 -10.32 11.27 -3.33
CA GLY A 55 -9.70 12.25 -2.45
C GLY A 55 -10.11 12.10 -0.98
N LYS A 56 -10.34 10.86 -0.55
CA LYS A 56 -10.86 10.53 0.78
C LYS A 56 -9.88 9.70 1.58
N VAL A 57 -9.77 10.02 2.86
CA VAL A 57 -9.20 9.16 3.88
C VAL A 57 -10.36 8.52 4.65
N HIS A 58 -10.34 7.23 4.80
CA HIS A 58 -11.32 6.45 5.55
C HIS A 58 -10.70 5.90 6.82
N ARG A 59 -11.49 5.92 7.89
CA ARG A 59 -11.18 5.28 9.17
C ARG A 59 -12.28 4.27 9.46
N LEU A 60 -11.94 3.00 9.49
CA LEU A 60 -12.84 1.89 9.70
C LEU A 60 -12.56 1.27 11.08
N GLN A 61 -13.64 1.04 11.86
CA GLN A 61 -13.61 0.31 13.13
C GLN A 61 -14.03 -1.14 12.86
N PRO A 62 -13.12 -2.11 12.86
CA PRO A 62 -13.45 -3.48 12.45
C PRO A 62 -14.50 -4.16 13.34
N ASP A 63 -14.42 -3.98 14.66
CA ASP A 63 -15.31 -4.66 15.62
C ASP A 63 -16.62 -3.91 15.92
N ALA A 64 -16.70 -2.66 15.48
CA ALA A 64 -17.91 -1.86 15.53
C ALA A 64 -18.11 -1.21 14.16
N PRO A 65 -18.75 -1.90 13.18
CA PRO A 65 -18.69 -1.53 11.76
C PRO A 65 -19.19 -0.11 11.51
N SER A 66 -18.33 0.84 11.79
CA SER A 66 -18.51 2.26 11.52
C SER A 66 -17.35 2.77 10.68
N VAL A 67 -17.68 3.56 9.68
CA VAL A 67 -16.71 4.20 8.80
C VAL A 67 -16.90 5.70 8.90
N SER A 68 -15.82 6.40 9.21
CA SER A 68 -15.75 7.85 9.04
C SER A 68 -14.84 8.20 7.86
N SER A 69 -15.14 9.31 7.19
CA SER A 69 -14.38 9.72 6.01
C SER A 69 -14.03 11.19 6.11
N LEU A 70 -12.77 11.52 5.79
CA LEU A 70 -12.29 12.90 5.64
C LEU A 70 -12.07 13.18 4.15
N GLU A 71 -12.63 14.28 3.66
CA GLU A 71 -12.33 14.76 2.30
C GLU A 71 -11.08 15.62 2.34
N VAL A 72 -9.99 15.09 1.79
CA VAL A 72 -8.67 15.76 1.80
C VAL A 72 -8.24 16.26 0.42
N GLY A 73 -9.08 16.04 -0.60
CA GLY A 73 -8.80 16.42 -1.99
C GLY A 73 -8.08 15.34 -2.78
N ALA A 74 -8.37 15.29 -4.07
CA ALA A 74 -7.90 14.25 -4.98
C ALA A 74 -6.73 14.74 -5.85
N PRO A 75 -5.79 13.81 -6.19
CA PRO A 75 -5.64 12.49 -5.58
C PRO A 75 -5.01 12.56 -4.19
N VAL A 76 -5.39 11.67 -3.29
CA VAL A 76 -4.69 11.36 -2.03
C VAL A 76 -4.13 9.95 -2.12
N SER A 77 -2.82 9.77 -1.98
CA SER A 77 -2.17 8.51 -2.32
C SER A 77 -1.86 7.63 -1.12
N SER A 78 -1.66 8.20 0.06
CA SER A 78 -1.43 7.47 1.30
C SER A 78 -1.89 8.25 2.53
N VAL A 79 -2.07 7.55 3.64
CA VAL A 79 -2.39 8.12 4.95
C VAL A 79 -1.57 7.46 6.04
N ILE A 80 -0.95 8.24 6.91
CA ILE A 80 -0.08 7.74 7.99
C ILE A 80 -0.34 8.57 9.25
N PRO A 81 -0.50 7.94 10.44
CA PRO A 81 -0.56 8.65 11.70
C PRO A 81 0.71 9.46 11.96
N ARG A 82 0.58 10.64 12.53
CA ARG A 82 1.69 11.49 12.93
C ARG A 82 1.96 11.36 14.43
N ALA A 83 3.21 11.18 14.82
CA ALA A 83 3.57 11.06 16.24
C ALA A 83 3.20 12.32 17.06
N ALA A 84 3.21 13.49 16.43
CA ALA A 84 2.77 14.76 17.02
C ALA A 84 1.23 14.92 17.12
N GLY A 85 0.46 13.96 16.59
CA GLY A 85 -1.01 13.99 16.49
C GLY A 85 -1.49 14.35 15.08
N GLY A 86 -2.71 13.93 14.75
CA GLY A 86 -3.28 14.03 13.42
C GLY A 86 -2.68 13.02 12.45
N LEU A 87 -2.87 13.28 11.17
CA LEU A 87 -2.44 12.44 10.07
C LEU A 87 -1.49 13.20 9.15
N VAL A 88 -0.66 12.50 8.40
CA VAL A 88 -0.05 13.01 7.17
C VAL A 88 -0.59 12.23 5.99
N VAL A 89 -0.78 12.92 4.88
CA VAL A 89 -1.20 12.35 3.60
C VAL A 89 -0.25 12.78 2.49
N THR A 90 0.01 11.88 1.55
CA THR A 90 0.72 12.24 0.31
C THR A 90 -0.30 12.57 -0.78
N MET A 91 -0.05 13.64 -1.49
CA MET A 91 -0.92 14.12 -2.58
C MET A 91 -0.20 14.02 -3.93
N ILE A 92 -0.44 14.94 -4.86
CA ILE A 92 0.21 14.91 -6.18
C ILE A 92 1.73 14.97 -6.05
N ASP A 93 2.24 15.98 -5.34
CA ASP A 93 3.66 16.25 -5.15
C ASP A 93 3.97 16.81 -3.74
N THR A 94 3.04 16.66 -2.81
CA THR A 94 3.13 17.35 -1.51
C THR A 94 2.79 16.39 -0.37
N LEU A 95 3.55 16.46 0.72
CA LEU A 95 3.22 15.89 2.01
C LEU A 95 2.42 16.91 2.81
N VAL A 96 1.21 16.56 3.22
CA VAL A 96 0.29 17.44 3.91
C VAL A 96 -0.05 16.88 5.29
N SER A 97 0.04 17.68 6.34
CA SER A 97 -0.55 17.31 7.63
C SER A 97 -2.02 17.69 7.67
N VAL A 98 -2.82 16.82 8.29
CA VAL A 98 -4.25 16.98 8.46
C VAL A 98 -4.58 16.67 9.92
N ASP A 99 -5.35 17.51 10.59
CA ASP A 99 -5.84 17.20 11.93
C ASP A 99 -6.93 16.10 11.92
N ASP A 100 -7.26 15.57 13.09
CA ASP A 100 -8.17 14.42 13.21
C ASP A 100 -9.60 14.71 12.72
N ASP A 101 -10.02 15.99 12.64
CA ASP A 101 -11.34 16.41 12.14
C ASP A 101 -11.29 16.95 10.70
N GLY A 102 -10.12 16.95 10.07
CA GLY A 102 -9.92 17.39 8.69
C GLY A 102 -10.01 18.89 8.43
N LYS A 103 -10.14 19.73 9.49
CA LYS A 103 -10.34 21.17 9.34
C LYS A 103 -9.06 21.96 9.13
N SER A 104 -7.96 21.51 9.72
CA SER A 104 -6.65 22.14 9.54
C SER A 104 -5.79 21.30 8.61
N ARG A 105 -5.16 21.99 7.66
CA ARG A 105 -4.24 21.39 6.70
C ARG A 105 -3.01 22.27 6.58
N THR A 106 -1.84 21.64 6.55
CA THR A 106 -0.57 22.34 6.38
C THR A 106 0.33 21.55 5.44
N ASP A 107 0.83 22.20 4.40
CA ASP A 107 1.85 21.61 3.53
C ASP A 107 3.17 21.53 4.32
N LEU A 108 3.68 20.31 4.48
CA LEU A 108 4.90 20.06 5.25
C LEU A 108 6.14 20.01 4.36
N ALA A 109 6.05 19.32 3.23
CA ALA A 109 7.17 19.11 2.34
C ALA A 109 6.70 18.92 0.89
N ARG A 110 7.59 19.16 -0.08
CA ARG A 110 7.31 18.98 -1.49
C ARG A 110 8.26 17.96 -2.10
N PHE A 111 7.73 17.09 -2.94
CA PHE A 111 8.47 16.06 -3.67
C PHE A 111 8.82 16.58 -5.06
N GLU A 112 10.02 17.11 -5.23
CA GLU A 112 10.46 17.61 -6.53
C GLU A 112 10.74 16.46 -7.50
N GLY A 113 10.23 16.54 -8.72
CA GLY A 113 10.37 15.49 -9.72
C GLY A 113 9.54 14.24 -9.44
N ALA A 114 8.41 14.38 -8.75
CA ALA A 114 7.52 13.28 -8.34
C ALA A 114 6.78 12.58 -9.50
N GLY A 115 7.20 12.75 -10.76
CA GLY A 115 6.45 12.19 -11.87
C GLY A 115 5.08 12.84 -11.98
N ASP A 116 4.01 12.02 -12.09
CA ASP A 116 2.64 12.55 -12.25
C ASP A 116 1.87 12.65 -10.92
N ARG A 117 2.14 11.76 -9.97
CA ARG A 117 1.60 11.79 -8.59
C ARG A 117 2.39 10.90 -7.64
N MET A 118 2.24 11.15 -6.35
CA MET A 118 2.66 10.19 -5.32
C MET A 118 1.79 8.93 -5.38
N ASN A 119 2.32 7.82 -4.87
CA ASN A 119 1.65 6.51 -4.77
C ASN A 119 1.80 5.94 -3.35
N ASP A 120 2.33 4.73 -3.18
CA ASP A 120 2.45 4.11 -1.87
C ASP A 120 3.48 4.82 -0.97
N ALA A 121 3.21 4.82 0.34
CA ALA A 121 4.10 5.37 1.34
C ALA A 121 3.99 4.61 2.67
N LYS A 122 5.12 4.48 3.37
CA LYS A 122 5.20 3.83 4.68
C LYS A 122 6.33 4.41 5.51
N CYS A 123 6.19 4.43 6.83
CA CYS A 123 7.29 4.81 7.71
C CYS A 123 8.25 3.64 7.95
N ASP A 124 9.53 3.98 8.03
CA ASP A 124 10.57 3.08 8.47
C ASP A 124 10.51 2.83 9.99
N PRO A 125 11.28 1.89 10.54
CA PRO A 125 11.31 1.61 11.98
C PRO A 125 11.75 2.78 12.89
N LYS A 126 12.16 3.91 12.31
CA LYS A 126 12.52 5.15 13.04
C LYS A 126 11.50 6.27 12.83
N GLY A 127 10.43 6.02 12.08
CA GLY A 127 9.38 7.00 11.80
C GLY A 127 9.70 8.00 10.69
N ARG A 128 10.75 7.78 9.90
CA ARG A 128 10.98 8.54 8.65
C ARG A 128 10.02 8.03 7.58
N LEU A 129 9.41 8.94 6.83
CA LEU A 129 8.48 8.55 5.77
C LEU A 129 9.25 8.19 4.49
N TYR A 130 8.96 7.02 3.94
CA TYR A 130 9.31 6.64 2.58
C TYR A 130 8.06 6.77 1.74
N ALA A 131 8.15 7.55 0.67
CA ALA A 131 7.02 7.85 -0.20
C ALA A 131 7.47 7.77 -1.65
N GLY A 132 6.77 6.99 -2.43
CA GLY A 132 7.08 6.82 -3.82
C GLY A 132 6.11 7.53 -4.74
N SER A 133 6.55 7.81 -5.95
CA SER A 133 5.76 8.41 -7.01
C SER A 133 5.64 7.50 -8.21
N MET A 134 4.78 7.85 -9.15
CA MET A 134 4.52 7.05 -10.33
C MET A 134 4.32 7.91 -11.58
N SER A 135 4.51 7.26 -12.73
CA SER A 135 4.09 7.77 -14.03
C SER A 135 2.70 7.27 -14.39
N THR A 136 1.80 8.17 -14.72
CA THR A 136 0.45 7.85 -15.25
C THR A 136 0.39 7.77 -16.77
N SER A 137 1.46 8.23 -17.42
CA SER A 137 1.59 8.22 -18.90
C SER A 137 2.44 7.05 -19.42
N GLY A 138 2.90 6.17 -18.51
CA GLY A 138 3.89 5.14 -18.80
C GLY A 138 5.33 5.67 -18.75
N GLY A 139 6.28 4.76 -18.67
CA GLY A 139 7.70 5.09 -18.49
C GLY A 139 8.13 5.14 -17.04
N PHE A 140 9.39 5.48 -16.81
CA PHE A 140 10.06 5.44 -15.50
C PHE A 140 10.46 6.86 -15.09
N THR A 141 9.46 7.71 -14.80
CA THR A 141 9.67 9.11 -14.40
C THR A 141 9.43 9.37 -12.93
N GLY A 142 8.99 8.35 -12.19
CA GLY A 142 8.80 8.40 -10.73
C GLY A 142 10.11 8.25 -9.97
N SER A 143 9.98 8.38 -8.66
CA SER A 143 11.09 8.24 -7.69
C SER A 143 10.59 7.70 -6.35
N LEU A 144 11.51 7.15 -5.56
CA LEU A 144 11.30 6.86 -4.14
C LEU A 144 12.04 7.92 -3.32
N TYR A 145 11.33 8.54 -2.38
CA TYR A 145 11.84 9.58 -1.49
C TYR A 145 11.83 9.11 -0.03
N ARG A 146 12.72 9.70 0.78
CA ARG A 146 12.67 9.68 2.23
C ARG A 146 12.40 11.09 2.73
N VAL A 147 11.52 11.23 3.72
CA VAL A 147 11.27 12.47 4.46
C VAL A 147 11.68 12.25 5.91
N ASP A 148 12.67 13.01 6.36
CA ASP A 148 13.21 12.95 7.70
C ASP A 148 12.37 13.75 8.71
N ALA A 149 12.66 13.61 10.02
CA ALA A 149 11.94 14.32 11.08
C ALA A 149 11.99 15.86 10.96
N ASN A 150 13.01 16.41 10.32
CA ASN A 150 13.17 17.84 10.04
C ASN A 150 12.48 18.27 8.74
N LEU A 151 11.70 17.39 8.12
CA LEU A 151 10.99 17.57 6.85
C LEU A 151 11.91 17.71 5.62
N GLU A 152 13.17 17.35 5.74
CA GLU A 152 14.08 17.24 4.60
C GLU A 152 13.65 16.08 3.70
N VAL A 153 13.55 16.33 2.40
CA VAL A 153 13.18 15.34 1.38
C VAL A 153 14.42 14.91 0.62
N VAL A 154 14.70 13.61 0.63
CA VAL A 154 15.85 13.02 -0.06
C VAL A 154 15.33 12.01 -1.10
N ALA A 155 15.71 12.17 -2.37
CA ALA A 155 15.43 11.17 -3.39
C ALA A 155 16.41 10.00 -3.24
N LEU A 156 15.90 8.79 -3.06
CA LEU A 156 16.69 7.57 -2.85
C LEU A 156 16.81 6.72 -4.12
N VAL A 157 15.74 6.61 -4.90
CA VAL A 157 15.70 5.86 -6.16
C VAL A 157 15.03 6.73 -7.21
N SER A 158 15.64 6.86 -8.38
CA SER A 158 15.07 7.50 -9.57
C SER A 158 14.70 6.47 -10.62
N GLU A 159 14.06 6.92 -11.70
CA GLU A 159 13.64 6.07 -12.81
C GLU A 159 12.72 4.92 -12.33
N VAL A 160 11.72 5.28 -11.50
CA VAL A 160 10.67 4.38 -11.01
C VAL A 160 9.45 4.48 -11.92
N GLY A 161 8.86 3.34 -12.26
CA GLY A 161 7.64 3.28 -13.04
C GLY A 161 6.41 3.55 -12.17
N ILE A 162 6.11 2.64 -11.25
CA ILE A 162 5.01 2.72 -10.28
C ILE A 162 5.56 2.25 -8.93
N SER A 163 5.91 3.19 -8.08
CA SER A 163 6.38 2.89 -6.73
C SER A 163 5.24 2.32 -5.89
N ASN A 164 5.44 1.12 -5.39
CA ASN A 164 4.47 0.37 -4.59
C ASN A 164 5.14 -0.23 -3.34
N GLY A 165 4.63 -1.30 -2.84
CA GLY A 165 4.95 -2.02 -1.63
C GLY A 165 6.29 -1.71 -0.96
N LEU A 166 6.23 -1.34 0.31
CA LEU A 166 7.36 -0.98 1.17
C LEU A 166 7.30 -1.82 2.45
N ALA A 167 8.40 -2.45 2.84
CA ALA A 167 8.51 -3.18 4.11
C ALA A 167 9.95 -3.21 4.62
N TRP A 168 10.14 -3.46 5.91
CA TRP A 168 11.45 -3.61 6.54
C TRP A 168 11.52 -4.95 7.27
N SER A 169 12.69 -5.60 7.21
CA SER A 169 12.96 -6.82 7.96
C SER A 169 12.93 -6.59 9.48
N SER A 170 12.67 -7.66 10.24
CA SER A 170 12.59 -7.63 11.71
C SER A 170 13.91 -7.19 12.36
N ASP A 171 15.05 -7.54 11.74
CA ASP A 171 16.38 -7.10 12.17
C ASP A 171 16.71 -5.65 11.80
N ARG A 172 15.84 -5.01 10.98
CA ARG A 172 15.98 -3.63 10.51
C ARG A 172 17.25 -3.38 9.70
N LEU A 173 17.75 -4.37 8.98
CA LEU A 173 18.93 -4.26 8.11
C LEU A 173 18.59 -4.37 6.62
N SER A 174 17.33 -4.68 6.30
CA SER A 174 16.84 -4.76 4.93
C SER A 174 15.57 -3.94 4.75
N MET A 175 15.45 -3.31 3.58
CA MET A 175 14.21 -2.73 3.08
C MET A 175 13.77 -3.49 1.84
N TYR A 176 12.51 -3.89 1.78
CA TYR A 176 11.88 -4.49 0.61
C TYR A 176 11.07 -3.45 -0.15
N TYR A 177 11.09 -3.54 -1.47
CA TYR A 177 10.51 -2.53 -2.35
C TYR A 177 9.95 -3.12 -3.63
N ILE A 178 8.82 -2.60 -4.08
CA ILE A 178 8.18 -2.95 -5.34
C ILE A 178 8.14 -1.75 -6.28
N ASP A 179 8.68 -1.95 -7.48
CA ASP A 179 8.35 -1.13 -8.65
C ASP A 179 7.52 -2.02 -9.59
N THR A 180 6.22 -1.81 -9.61
CA THR A 180 5.24 -2.73 -10.24
C THR A 180 5.60 -3.16 -11.66
N PRO A 181 6.01 -2.27 -12.60
CA PRO A 181 6.36 -2.68 -13.96
C PRO A 181 7.55 -3.65 -14.05
N LEU A 182 8.38 -3.74 -13.01
CA LEU A 182 9.49 -4.69 -12.98
C LEU A 182 9.04 -6.10 -12.62
N GLY A 183 7.85 -6.26 -12.02
CA GLY A 183 7.33 -7.58 -11.61
C GLY A 183 8.18 -8.25 -10.53
N THR A 184 8.87 -7.47 -9.70
CA THR A 184 9.80 -7.99 -8.68
C THR A 184 9.52 -7.40 -7.31
N VAL A 185 9.92 -8.13 -6.26
CA VAL A 185 10.24 -7.54 -4.96
C VAL A 185 11.75 -7.45 -4.86
N ASP A 186 12.25 -6.26 -4.64
CA ASP A 186 13.65 -5.99 -4.47
C ASP A 186 13.99 -5.78 -3.00
N ARG A 187 15.19 -6.18 -2.60
CA ARG A 187 15.75 -5.92 -1.29
C ARG A 187 16.92 -4.95 -1.42
N PHE A 188 16.93 -3.96 -0.54
CA PHE A 188 18.07 -3.08 -0.30
C PHE A 188 18.71 -3.38 1.05
N SER A 189 20.02 -3.21 1.17
CA SER A 189 20.68 -2.97 2.45
C SER A 189 20.18 -1.67 3.03
N TYR A 190 19.74 -1.67 4.29
CA TYR A 190 19.17 -0.51 4.96
C TYR A 190 19.99 -0.12 6.19
N ASP A 191 20.38 1.15 6.26
CA ASP A 191 21.04 1.71 7.44
C ASP A 191 20.01 2.32 8.39
N PRO A 192 19.72 1.71 9.56
CA PRO A 192 18.74 2.25 10.50
C PRO A 192 19.17 3.58 11.13
N GLY A 193 20.45 3.94 11.09
CA GLY A 193 20.97 5.21 11.60
C GLY A 193 20.60 6.39 10.71
N THR A 194 20.91 6.28 9.43
CA THR A 194 20.71 7.35 8.43
C THR A 194 19.40 7.20 7.65
N GLY A 195 18.88 5.98 7.50
CA GLY A 195 17.77 5.67 6.59
C GLY A 195 18.19 5.55 5.13
N ASP A 196 19.49 5.46 4.86
CA ASP A 196 19.97 5.25 3.49
C ASP A 196 19.79 3.79 3.07
N ILE A 197 19.63 3.59 1.78
CA ILE A 197 19.49 2.27 1.15
C ILE A 197 20.58 2.07 0.11
N SER A 198 21.07 0.83 -0.02
CA SER A 198 22.10 0.45 -0.98
C SER A 198 21.92 -1.01 -1.44
N ASP A 199 22.78 -1.48 -2.32
CA ASP A 199 22.93 -2.89 -2.70
C ASP A 199 21.60 -3.55 -3.13
N ARG A 200 20.88 -2.92 -4.06
CA ARG A 200 19.61 -3.43 -4.60
C ARG A 200 19.78 -4.82 -5.21
N THR A 201 18.98 -5.79 -4.75
CA THR A 201 18.95 -7.17 -5.24
C THR A 201 17.51 -7.67 -5.38
N VAL A 202 17.21 -8.38 -6.46
CA VAL A 202 15.89 -9.03 -6.63
C VAL A 202 15.80 -10.23 -5.72
N VAL A 203 14.77 -10.30 -4.85
CA VAL A 203 14.50 -11.47 -3.99
C VAL A 203 13.30 -12.28 -4.45
N VAL A 204 12.29 -11.63 -5.05
CA VAL A 204 11.13 -12.33 -5.63
C VAL A 204 10.95 -11.88 -7.07
N ARG A 205 10.61 -12.83 -7.94
CA ARG A 205 10.04 -12.54 -9.27
C ARG A 205 8.63 -13.06 -9.29
N ILE A 206 7.67 -12.16 -9.44
CA ILE A 206 6.27 -12.52 -9.56
C ILE A 206 6.05 -13.15 -10.94
N ASP A 207 5.43 -14.33 -10.98
CA ASP A 207 5.01 -14.92 -12.24
C ASP A 207 3.93 -14.04 -12.86
N PRO A 208 4.11 -13.54 -14.09
CA PRO A 208 3.11 -12.71 -14.77
C PRO A 208 1.73 -13.36 -14.87
N GLY A 209 1.64 -14.68 -14.77
CA GLY A 209 0.37 -15.42 -14.72
C GLY A 209 -0.47 -15.11 -13.48
N PHE A 210 0.13 -14.62 -12.40
CA PHE A 210 -0.61 -14.14 -11.22
C PHE A 210 -1.14 -12.71 -11.40
N GLY A 211 -0.47 -11.85 -12.13
CA GLY A 211 -0.75 -10.42 -12.25
C GLY A 211 0.43 -9.56 -11.83
N ALA A 212 0.17 -8.34 -11.35
CA ALA A 212 1.21 -7.38 -11.01
C ALA A 212 1.36 -7.21 -9.50
N PRO A 213 2.60 -7.19 -8.94
CA PRO A 213 2.79 -6.86 -7.54
C PRO A 213 2.43 -5.41 -7.25
N ASP A 214 1.72 -5.21 -6.13
CA ASP A 214 1.21 -3.90 -5.70
C ASP A 214 1.66 -3.59 -4.27
N GLY A 215 0.79 -3.30 -3.33
CA GLY A 215 1.17 -3.08 -1.94
C GLY A 215 1.67 -4.36 -1.25
N MET A 216 2.46 -4.22 -0.19
CA MET A 216 2.93 -5.36 0.61
C MET A 216 3.09 -5.01 2.09
N CYS A 217 3.09 -6.06 2.92
CA CYS A 217 3.50 -6.00 4.32
C CYS A 217 4.41 -7.19 4.67
N VAL A 218 4.93 -7.21 5.91
CA VAL A 218 5.83 -8.26 6.40
C VAL A 218 5.33 -8.76 7.75
N ASP A 219 5.42 -10.08 7.98
CA ASP A 219 5.15 -10.70 9.27
C ASP A 219 6.42 -10.75 10.16
N THR A 220 6.25 -11.17 11.41
CA THR A 220 7.36 -11.26 12.38
C THR A 220 8.36 -12.37 12.07
N GLU A 221 8.08 -13.23 11.12
CA GLU A 221 8.97 -14.27 10.59
C GLU A 221 9.70 -13.81 9.31
N ASP A 222 9.58 -12.51 8.97
CA ASP A 222 10.12 -11.89 7.76
C ASP A 222 9.55 -12.43 6.43
N HIS A 223 8.35 -13.07 6.45
CA HIS A 223 7.67 -13.40 5.22
C HIS A 223 7.00 -12.16 4.62
N LEU A 224 7.11 -12.04 3.30
CA LEU A 224 6.51 -10.94 2.54
C LEU A 224 5.10 -11.33 2.08
N TRP A 225 4.12 -10.49 2.37
CA TRP A 225 2.74 -10.61 1.91
C TRP A 225 2.51 -9.56 0.83
N VAL A 226 2.38 -10.02 -0.40
CA VAL A 226 2.35 -9.17 -1.61
C VAL A 226 0.96 -9.22 -2.22
N ALA A 227 0.27 -8.09 -2.27
CA ALA A 227 -0.98 -7.94 -2.99
C ALA A 227 -0.74 -8.01 -4.50
N ILE A 228 -1.62 -8.70 -5.23
CA ILE A 228 -1.46 -8.91 -6.67
C ILE A 228 -2.63 -8.29 -7.43
N TRP A 229 -2.36 -7.16 -8.06
CA TRP A 229 -3.29 -6.51 -8.99
C TRP A 229 -3.59 -7.42 -10.17
N GLY A 230 -4.87 -7.68 -10.43
CA GLY A 230 -5.34 -8.59 -11.47
C GLY A 230 -5.39 -10.05 -11.04
N GLY A 231 -4.70 -10.43 -9.95
CA GLY A 231 -4.57 -11.82 -9.52
C GLY A 231 -5.67 -12.33 -8.59
N GLY A 232 -6.36 -11.45 -7.89
CA GLY A 232 -7.35 -11.86 -6.88
C GLY A 232 -6.72 -12.60 -5.71
N VAL A 233 -5.46 -12.32 -5.37
CA VAL A 233 -4.68 -12.99 -4.32
C VAL A 233 -3.76 -12.04 -3.59
N VAL A 234 -3.41 -12.41 -2.36
CA VAL A 234 -2.18 -11.97 -1.68
C VAL A 234 -1.24 -13.17 -1.64
N LEU A 235 -0.02 -13.02 -2.12
CA LEU A 235 1.00 -14.07 -2.15
C LEU A 235 1.94 -13.92 -0.95
N ARG A 236 2.23 -15.04 -0.27
CA ARG A 236 3.18 -15.08 0.85
C ARG A 236 4.48 -15.72 0.41
N TYR A 237 5.58 -14.99 0.57
CA TYR A 237 6.93 -15.47 0.25
C TYR A 237 7.76 -15.55 1.53
N ASP A 238 8.59 -16.58 1.64
CA ASP A 238 9.57 -16.68 2.70
C ASP A 238 10.74 -15.68 2.49
N PRO A 239 11.62 -15.47 3.48
CA PRO A 239 12.77 -14.55 3.34
C PRO A 239 13.76 -14.90 2.23
N ALA A 240 13.73 -16.14 1.71
CA ALA A 240 14.52 -16.56 0.56
C ALA A 240 13.83 -16.30 -0.79
N GLY A 241 12.60 -15.78 -0.77
CA GLY A 241 11.81 -15.49 -1.96
C GLY A 241 11.05 -16.68 -2.54
N VAL A 242 10.87 -17.75 -1.75
CA VAL A 242 10.07 -18.92 -2.16
C VAL A 242 8.60 -18.67 -1.83
N LEU A 243 7.71 -18.90 -2.78
CA LEU A 243 6.26 -18.84 -2.57
C LEU A 243 5.83 -19.95 -1.60
N VAL A 244 5.27 -19.58 -0.45
CA VAL A 244 4.86 -20.51 0.62
C VAL A 244 3.37 -20.45 0.94
N GLY A 245 2.62 -19.50 0.37
CA GLY A 245 1.19 -19.38 0.58
C GLY A 245 0.50 -18.44 -0.41
N GLU A 246 -0.79 -18.70 -0.60
CA GLU A 246 -1.69 -17.90 -1.41
C GLU A 246 -2.97 -17.66 -0.61
N LEU A 247 -3.37 -16.39 -0.47
CA LEU A 247 -4.61 -15.98 0.16
C LEU A 247 -5.55 -15.47 -0.93
N GLU A 248 -6.63 -16.18 -1.18
CA GLU A 248 -7.61 -15.82 -2.21
C GLU A 248 -8.50 -14.66 -1.75
N VAL A 249 -8.72 -13.69 -2.65
CA VAL A 249 -9.56 -12.51 -2.43
C VAL A 249 -10.67 -12.49 -3.48
N PRO A 250 -11.96 -12.28 -3.10
CA PRO A 250 -13.07 -12.34 -4.06
C PRO A 250 -13.22 -11.07 -4.92
N ALA A 251 -12.10 -10.44 -5.24
CA ALA A 251 -11.98 -9.28 -6.12
C ALA A 251 -10.67 -9.38 -6.90
N PRO A 252 -10.64 -9.16 -8.22
CA PRO A 252 -9.44 -9.39 -9.03
C PRO A 252 -8.34 -8.36 -8.76
N ARG A 253 -8.69 -7.11 -8.42
CA ARG A 253 -7.72 -6.02 -8.24
C ARG A 253 -7.44 -5.83 -6.76
N VAL A 254 -6.57 -6.68 -6.23
CA VAL A 254 -6.05 -6.57 -4.87
C VAL A 254 -4.94 -5.53 -4.89
N THR A 255 -5.12 -4.47 -4.11
CA THR A 255 -4.24 -3.30 -4.15
C THR A 255 -3.17 -3.35 -3.08
N SER A 256 -3.55 -3.62 -1.83
CA SER A 256 -2.59 -3.61 -0.73
C SER A 256 -3.05 -4.47 0.43
N CYS A 257 -2.17 -4.68 1.40
CA CYS A 257 -2.50 -5.35 2.65
C CYS A 257 -1.70 -4.81 3.83
N CYS A 258 -2.26 -4.93 5.03
CA CYS A 258 -1.56 -4.65 6.27
C CYS A 258 -2.02 -5.57 7.40
N PHE A 259 -1.16 -5.81 8.36
CA PHE A 259 -1.53 -6.45 9.61
C PHE A 259 -2.16 -5.44 10.58
N GLY A 260 -3.09 -5.91 11.40
CA GLY A 260 -3.73 -5.14 12.45
C GLY A 260 -4.50 -6.05 13.42
N GLY A 261 -5.44 -5.46 14.17
CA GLY A 261 -6.05 -6.10 15.33
C GLY A 261 -5.20 -5.88 16.58
N ASP A 262 -5.73 -6.26 17.75
CA ASP A 262 -5.06 -6.03 19.04
C ASP A 262 -3.72 -6.79 19.13
N ASP A 263 -3.63 -7.97 18.52
CA ASP A 263 -2.46 -8.85 18.53
C ASP A 263 -1.70 -8.85 17.18
N TYR A 264 -2.11 -8.03 16.20
CA TYR A 264 -1.54 -7.98 14.85
C TYR A 264 -1.58 -9.32 14.09
N ASP A 265 -2.57 -10.16 14.34
CA ASP A 265 -2.77 -11.47 13.70
C ASP A 265 -3.87 -11.46 12.63
N GLU A 266 -4.50 -10.32 12.41
CA GLU A 266 -5.46 -10.06 11.36
C GLU A 266 -4.79 -9.40 10.15
N LEU A 267 -5.06 -9.89 8.95
CA LEU A 267 -4.62 -9.29 7.69
C LEU A 267 -5.80 -8.54 7.05
N TYR A 268 -5.66 -7.25 6.88
CA TYR A 268 -6.61 -6.40 6.15
C TYR A 268 -6.16 -6.25 4.72
N VAL A 269 -7.08 -6.41 3.77
CA VAL A 269 -6.80 -6.38 2.33
C VAL A 269 -7.72 -5.39 1.65
N THR A 270 -7.16 -4.49 0.84
CA THR A 270 -7.90 -3.51 0.04
C THR A 270 -7.98 -3.93 -1.42
N THR A 271 -9.02 -3.46 -2.12
CA THR A 271 -9.27 -3.78 -3.53
C THR A 271 -9.78 -2.58 -4.31
N ALA A 272 -9.80 -2.66 -5.63
CA ALA A 272 -10.18 -1.56 -6.51
C ALA A 272 -11.25 -1.93 -7.54
N ARG A 273 -11.99 -0.91 -7.99
CA ARG A 273 -12.86 -0.90 -9.19
C ARG A 273 -12.22 -0.19 -10.38
N GLU A 274 -11.11 0.51 -10.17
CA GLU A 274 -10.46 1.32 -11.19
C GLU A 274 -10.25 0.54 -12.49
N GLY A 275 -10.70 1.10 -13.63
CA GLY A 275 -10.58 0.51 -14.96
C GLY A 275 -11.39 -0.77 -15.19
N MET A 276 -12.30 -1.16 -14.29
CA MET A 276 -13.23 -2.27 -14.53
C MET A 276 -14.44 -1.82 -15.35
N SER A 277 -14.83 -2.66 -16.31
CA SER A 277 -16.09 -2.51 -17.05
C SER A 277 -17.29 -2.93 -16.20
N ASP A 278 -18.52 -2.49 -16.60
CA ASP A 278 -19.74 -2.90 -15.93
C ASP A 278 -19.90 -4.43 -15.88
N GLY A 279 -19.55 -5.14 -16.96
CA GLY A 279 -19.58 -6.61 -16.99
C GLY A 279 -18.60 -7.29 -16.06
N GLU A 280 -17.43 -6.67 -15.79
CA GLU A 280 -16.48 -7.14 -14.78
C GLU A 280 -17.00 -6.85 -13.37
N LEU A 281 -17.62 -5.69 -13.14
CA LEU A 281 -18.23 -5.34 -11.85
C LEU A 281 -19.43 -6.28 -11.55
N ASP A 282 -20.23 -6.64 -12.54
CA ASP A 282 -21.29 -7.65 -12.36
C ASP A 282 -20.73 -9.02 -11.97
N ARG A 283 -19.57 -9.38 -12.51
CA ARG A 283 -18.87 -10.64 -12.22
C ARG A 283 -18.15 -10.62 -10.87
N PHE A 284 -17.64 -9.47 -10.48
CA PHE A 284 -16.88 -9.27 -9.23
C PHE A 284 -17.50 -8.14 -8.40
N PRO A 285 -18.73 -8.33 -7.88
CA PRO A 285 -19.49 -7.25 -7.23
C PRO A 285 -18.82 -6.70 -5.96
N LEU A 286 -17.91 -7.47 -5.35
CA LEU A 286 -17.18 -7.05 -4.15
C LEU A 286 -15.90 -6.27 -4.44
N SER A 287 -15.59 -5.95 -5.71
CA SER A 287 -14.46 -5.11 -6.05
C SER A 287 -14.60 -3.71 -5.41
N GLY A 288 -13.48 -3.13 -4.98
CA GLY A 288 -13.46 -1.87 -4.24
C GLY A 288 -13.86 -2.01 -2.77
N SER A 289 -13.90 -3.22 -2.23
CA SER A 289 -14.20 -3.53 -0.82
C SER A 289 -12.93 -3.75 0.00
N VAL A 290 -13.11 -3.80 1.32
CA VAL A 290 -12.08 -4.15 2.30
C VAL A 290 -12.42 -5.48 2.95
N PHE A 291 -11.43 -6.35 3.04
CA PHE A 291 -11.57 -7.69 3.61
C PHE A 291 -10.66 -7.86 4.83
N ARG A 292 -11.06 -8.75 5.74
CA ARG A 292 -10.29 -9.18 6.91
C ARG A 292 -10.07 -10.69 6.85
N PHE A 293 -8.86 -11.14 7.14
CA PHE A 293 -8.48 -12.55 7.19
C PHE A 293 -7.70 -12.83 8.47
N SER A 294 -7.87 -14.03 9.04
CA SER A 294 -6.94 -14.53 10.04
C SER A 294 -5.68 -15.04 9.31
N ALA A 295 -4.54 -14.39 9.56
CA ALA A 295 -3.30 -14.73 8.88
C ALA A 295 -2.59 -15.96 9.44
N GLY A 296 -2.94 -16.39 10.67
CA GLY A 296 -2.28 -17.48 11.39
C GLY A 296 -0.84 -17.17 11.82
N VAL A 297 -0.40 -15.92 11.65
CA VAL A 297 0.90 -15.37 12.03
C VAL A 297 0.70 -13.93 12.48
N VAL A 298 1.70 -13.41 13.21
CA VAL A 298 1.68 -12.04 13.72
C VAL A 298 2.44 -11.12 12.76
N GLY A 299 1.87 -9.98 12.44
CA GLY A 299 2.51 -8.97 11.59
C GLY A 299 3.40 -8.00 12.34
N THR A 300 4.14 -7.20 11.58
CA THR A 300 4.96 -6.12 12.15
C THR A 300 4.09 -4.86 12.33
N PRO A 301 4.06 -4.26 13.53
CA PRO A 301 3.32 -3.03 13.78
C PRO A 301 3.79 -1.87 12.88
N PRO A 302 2.87 -1.06 12.35
CA PRO A 302 3.25 0.14 11.61
C PRO A 302 3.81 1.22 12.54
N VAL A 303 4.58 2.13 11.96
CA VAL A 303 5.23 3.22 12.70
C VAL A 303 4.65 4.56 12.26
N ALA A 304 4.38 5.46 13.22
CA ALA A 304 3.91 6.80 12.94
C ALA A 304 5.05 7.70 12.41
N PHE A 305 4.69 8.69 11.60
CA PHE A 305 5.63 9.70 11.10
C PHE A 305 6.08 10.64 12.25
N VAL A 306 7.38 10.87 12.37
CA VAL A 306 7.97 11.65 13.47
C VAL A 306 8.24 13.12 13.13
N GLY A 307 8.03 13.53 11.87
CA GLY A 307 8.19 14.91 11.41
C GLY A 307 6.97 15.79 11.55
#